data_19c228bd5e4ce89960a014f3a34aa1b8
#
_entry.id   19c228bd5e4ce89960a014f3a34aa1b8
#
_cell.length_a   1.000
_cell.length_b   1.000
_cell.length_c   1.000
_cell.angle_alpha   90.00
_cell.angle_beta   90.00
_cell.angle_gamma   90.00
#
_symmetry.space_group_name_H-M   'P 1'
#
loop_
_entity.id
_entity.type
_entity.pdbx_description
1 polymer ?
#
loop_
_entity_poly.entity_id
_entity_poly.type
_entity_poly.pdbx_seq_one_letter_code
_entity_poly.pdbx_strand_id
1 'polypeptide(L)'
;MVSVRKKAKSKDDKNLISELDQQIRSYVQEYGTSRDSELLDQAIADINKHHQNQTRKSGQPVIIHPLRVANYICRAGLDAPTVVAALLHDIIEDTKITH
;
A
#
# COMPACT_ATOMS: atom_id res chain seq x y z
N MET A 1 18.49 23.27 4.93
CA MET A 1 18.39 22.59 5.12
C MET A 1 17.31 21.74 5.40
N VAL A 2 16.71 21.91 6.06
CA VAL A 2 15.69 21.25 6.44
C VAL A 2 14.73 21.01 5.39
N SER A 3 14.50 21.94 4.61
CA SER A 3 13.58 21.85 3.56
C SER A 3 13.72 20.60 2.79
N VAL A 4 14.83 20.08 2.76
CA VAL A 4 15.09 18.92 2.06
C VAL A 4 14.13 17.85 2.35
N ARG A 5 13.70 17.78 3.49
CA ARG A 5 12.92 16.74 3.80
C ARG A 5 11.66 16.79 3.16
N LYS A 6 11.33 17.78 2.68
CA LYS A 6 10.16 17.92 2.09
C LYS A 6 10.02 17.02 0.99
N LYS A 7 10.98 16.47 0.46
CA LYS A 7 10.93 15.63 -0.61
C LYS A 7 10.13 14.54 -0.20
N ALA A 8 9.11 14.31 -0.77
CA ALA A 8 8.19 13.29 -0.45
C ALA A 8 8.78 11.92 -0.31
N LYS A 9 9.56 11.48 -1.21
CA LYS A 9 10.08 10.15 -1.14
C LYS A 9 11.56 10.10 -1.06
N SER A 10 12.07 9.76 0.11
CA SER A 10 13.48 9.57 0.27
C SER A 10 13.80 8.21 -0.33
N LYS A 11 15.07 7.93 -0.47
CA LYS A 11 15.49 6.67 -1.00
C LYS A 11 15.02 5.54 -0.09
N ASP A 12 15.05 5.76 1.23
CA ASP A 12 14.62 4.74 2.17
C ASP A 12 13.12 4.48 2.04
N ASP A 13 12.32 5.52 1.79
CA ASP A 13 10.89 5.35 1.62
C ASP A 13 10.59 4.57 0.35
N LYS A 14 11.31 4.84 -0.73
CA LYS A 14 11.09 4.12 -1.97
C LYS A 14 11.45 2.65 -1.80
N ASN A 15 12.52 2.36 -1.08
CA ASN A 15 12.93 0.99 -0.85
C ASN A 15 11.89 0.27 0.01
N LEU A 16 11.35 0.95 1.00
CA LEU A 16 10.34 0.35 1.87
C LEU A 16 9.06 0.05 1.08
N ILE A 17 8.63 0.98 0.26
CA ILE A 17 7.44 0.78 -0.57
C ILE A 17 7.63 -0.42 -1.49
N SER A 18 8.79 -0.49 -2.14
CA SER A 18 9.07 -1.58 -3.05
C SER A 18 9.11 -2.92 -2.32
N GLU A 19 9.70 -2.94 -1.14
CA GLU A 19 9.79 -4.15 -0.37
C GLU A 19 8.42 -4.63 0.11
N LEU A 20 7.60 -3.71 0.62
CA LEU A 20 6.25 -4.06 1.07
C LEU A 20 5.42 -4.56 -0.11
N ASP A 21 5.50 -3.86 -1.24
CA ASP A 21 4.77 -4.23 -2.43
C ASP A 21 5.14 -5.65 -2.87
N GLN A 22 6.43 -5.93 -2.91
CA GLN A 22 6.89 -7.23 -3.34
C GLN A 22 6.45 -8.34 -2.39
N GLN A 23 6.51 -8.10 -1.11
CA GLN A 23 6.12 -9.09 -0.13
C GLN A 23 4.63 -9.40 -0.23
N ILE A 24 3.80 -8.39 -0.40
CA ILE A 24 2.36 -8.57 -0.52
C ILE A 24 2.04 -9.34 -1.80
N ARG A 25 2.66 -8.96 -2.92
CA ARG A 25 2.40 -9.63 -4.19
C ARG A 25 2.83 -11.09 -4.14
N SER A 26 3.96 -11.36 -3.53
CA SER A 26 4.44 -12.74 -3.42
C SER A 26 3.50 -13.59 -2.58
N TYR A 27 2.98 -13.02 -1.50
CA TYR A 27 2.07 -13.74 -0.63
C TYR A 27 0.77 -14.09 -1.37
N VAL A 28 0.20 -13.11 -2.06
CA VAL A 28 -1.05 -13.34 -2.78
C VAL A 28 -0.84 -14.30 -3.93
N GLN A 29 0.32 -14.22 -4.59
CA GLN A 29 0.61 -15.14 -5.68
C GLN A 29 0.72 -16.57 -5.18
N GLU A 30 1.32 -16.76 -4.03
CA GLU A 30 1.50 -18.09 -3.48
C GLU A 30 0.24 -18.67 -2.87
N TYR A 31 -0.51 -17.89 -2.16
CA TYR A 31 -1.66 -18.39 -1.42
C TYR A 31 -3.03 -18.00 -1.96
N GLY A 32 -3.09 -17.19 -2.99
CA GLY A 32 -4.33 -16.75 -3.56
C GLY A 32 -4.54 -17.31 -4.95
N THR A 33 -5.61 -16.86 -5.59
CA THR A 33 -5.94 -17.27 -6.95
C THR A 33 -5.47 -16.21 -7.92
N SER A 34 -5.59 -16.50 -9.22
CA SER A 34 -5.27 -15.52 -10.26
C SER A 34 -6.15 -14.30 -10.09
N ARG A 35 -7.41 -14.52 -9.69
CA ARG A 35 -8.34 -13.42 -9.48
C ARG A 35 -7.86 -12.53 -8.36
N ASP A 36 -7.35 -13.12 -7.28
CA ASP A 36 -6.83 -12.36 -6.16
C ASP A 36 -5.67 -11.50 -6.60
N SER A 37 -4.79 -12.04 -7.44
CA SER A 37 -3.65 -11.29 -7.94
C SER A 37 -4.09 -10.11 -8.82
N GLU A 38 -5.12 -10.32 -9.64
CA GLU A 38 -5.64 -9.25 -10.48
C GLU A 38 -6.24 -8.14 -9.62
N LEU A 39 -7.01 -8.51 -8.60
CA LEU A 39 -7.61 -7.53 -7.73
C LEU A 39 -6.54 -6.78 -6.93
N LEU A 40 -5.49 -7.48 -6.54
CA LEU A 40 -4.39 -6.84 -5.84
C LEU A 40 -3.71 -5.82 -6.74
N ASP A 41 -3.47 -6.17 -8.00
CA ASP A 41 -2.85 -5.25 -8.94
C ASP A 41 -3.69 -3.99 -9.09
N GLN A 42 -5.00 -4.14 -9.19
CA GLN A 42 -5.89 -3.00 -9.30
C GLN A 42 -5.88 -2.16 -8.04
N ALA A 43 -5.88 -2.80 -6.88
CA ALA A 43 -5.89 -2.08 -5.61
C ALA A 43 -4.61 -1.28 -5.45
N ILE A 44 -3.47 -1.86 -5.78
CA ILE A 44 -2.20 -1.16 -5.66
C ILE A 44 -2.12 -0.01 -6.66
N ALA A 45 -2.62 -0.23 -7.87
CA ALA A 45 -2.63 0.83 -8.87
C ALA A 45 -3.52 2.00 -8.41
N ASP A 46 -4.66 1.70 -7.79
CA ASP A 46 -5.55 2.72 -7.29
C ASP A 46 -4.92 3.49 -6.15
N ILE A 47 -4.23 2.80 -5.25
CA ILE A 47 -3.56 3.46 -4.14
C ILE A 47 -2.50 4.41 -4.68
N ASN A 48 -1.72 3.97 -5.65
CA ASN A 48 -0.71 4.82 -6.24
C ASN A 48 -1.32 6.03 -6.91
N LYS A 49 -2.42 5.82 -7.61
CA LYS A 49 -3.07 6.92 -8.31
C LYS A 49 -3.64 7.94 -7.36
N HIS A 50 -4.31 7.49 -6.30
CA HIS A 50 -4.95 8.40 -5.37
C HIS A 50 -3.98 9.07 -4.39
N HIS A 51 -2.90 8.42 -4.05
CA HIS A 51 -1.98 8.94 -3.05
C HIS A 51 -0.62 9.33 -3.59
N GLN A 52 -0.51 9.42 -4.91
CA GLN A 52 0.74 9.79 -5.52
C GLN A 52 1.17 11.14 -5.01
N ASN A 53 2.39 11.24 -4.56
CA ASN A 53 2.96 12.49 -4.07
C ASN A 53 2.36 13.04 -2.78
N GLN A 54 1.51 12.28 -2.11
CA GLN A 54 0.95 12.73 -0.84
C GLN A 54 1.81 12.23 0.30
N THR A 55 2.00 13.08 1.30
CA THR A 55 2.76 12.69 2.48
C THR A 55 1.96 13.01 3.73
N ARG A 56 2.29 12.32 4.80
CA ARG A 56 1.68 12.56 6.09
C ARG A 56 2.44 13.71 6.73
N LYS A 57 1.96 14.21 7.85
CA LYS A 57 2.63 15.31 8.53
C LYS A 57 4.07 14.98 8.84
N SER A 58 4.38 13.72 9.04
CA SER A 58 5.73 13.30 9.34
C SER A 58 6.66 13.40 8.12
N GLY A 59 6.08 13.58 6.93
CA GLY A 59 6.85 13.57 5.70
C GLY A 59 6.89 12.23 5.01
N GLN A 60 6.31 11.20 5.64
CA GLN A 60 6.32 9.87 5.05
C GLN A 60 5.21 9.75 4.01
N PRO A 61 5.45 9.08 2.90
CA PRO A 61 4.40 8.89 1.88
C PRO A 61 3.17 8.21 2.46
N VAL A 62 2.01 8.72 2.10
CA VAL A 62 0.75 8.20 2.60
C VAL A 62 0.56 6.72 2.26
N ILE A 63 1.03 6.31 1.10
CA ILE A 63 0.83 4.95 0.63
C ILE A 63 1.52 3.90 1.49
N ILE A 64 2.48 4.27 2.31
CA ILE A 64 3.17 3.30 3.16
C ILE A 64 2.23 2.68 4.18
N HIS A 65 1.29 3.46 4.69
CA HIS A 65 0.38 2.95 5.73
C HIS A 65 -0.48 1.77 5.24
N PRO A 66 -1.22 1.89 4.13
CA PRO A 66 -2.02 0.75 3.67
C PRO A 66 -1.15 -0.45 3.30
N LEU A 67 0.06 -0.20 2.79
CA LEU A 67 0.94 -1.31 2.46
C LEU A 67 1.43 -2.02 3.72
N ARG A 68 1.69 -1.29 4.79
CA ARG A 68 2.10 -1.90 6.04
C ARG A 68 0.97 -2.73 6.63
N VAL A 69 -0.26 -2.23 6.55
CA VAL A 69 -1.41 -2.95 7.07
C VAL A 69 -1.58 -4.26 6.30
N ALA A 70 -1.50 -4.20 4.97
CA ALA A 70 -1.65 -5.40 4.16
C ALA A 70 -0.52 -6.39 4.44
N ASN A 71 0.70 -5.90 4.62
CA ASN A 71 1.83 -6.76 4.91
C ASN A 71 1.65 -7.44 6.27
N TYR A 72 1.13 -6.70 7.24
CA TYR A 72 0.88 -7.24 8.57
C TYR A 72 -0.13 -8.39 8.47
N ILE A 73 -1.17 -8.22 7.66
CA ILE A 73 -2.18 -9.26 7.47
C ILE A 73 -1.56 -10.49 6.83
N CYS A 74 -0.66 -10.31 5.87
CA CYS A 74 0.06 -11.42 5.26
C CYS A 74 0.88 -12.15 6.32
N ARG A 75 1.57 -11.41 7.16
CA ARG A 75 2.42 -12.03 8.19
C ARG A 75 1.61 -12.74 9.24
N ALA A 76 0.37 -12.32 9.43
CA ALA A 76 -0.52 -12.98 10.37
C ALA A 76 -1.11 -14.26 9.78
N GLY A 77 -0.85 -14.52 8.51
CA GLY A 77 -1.31 -15.75 7.88
C GLY A 77 -2.76 -15.76 7.43
N LEU A 78 -3.36 -14.58 7.25
CA LEU A 78 -4.74 -14.52 6.81
C LEU A 78 -4.81 -14.77 5.30
N ASP A 79 -5.99 -15.08 4.80
CA ASP A 79 -6.10 -15.48 3.40
C ASP A 79 -5.92 -14.29 2.43
N ALA A 80 -5.64 -14.62 1.19
CA ALA A 80 -5.37 -13.61 0.17
C ALA A 80 -6.53 -12.64 -0.04
N PRO A 81 -7.78 -13.10 -0.11
CA PRO A 81 -8.90 -12.17 -0.25
C PRO A 81 -8.95 -11.14 0.87
N THR A 82 -8.58 -11.52 2.09
CA THR A 82 -8.57 -10.59 3.21
C THR A 82 -7.51 -9.51 3.01
N VAL A 83 -6.36 -9.88 2.47
CA VAL A 83 -5.29 -8.94 2.19
C VAL A 83 -5.77 -7.90 1.16
N VAL A 84 -6.39 -8.39 0.08
CA VAL A 84 -6.88 -7.52 -0.98
C VAL A 84 -7.99 -6.62 -0.45
N ALA A 85 -8.90 -7.18 0.35
CA ALA A 85 -10.01 -6.42 0.92
C ALA A 85 -9.50 -5.30 1.82
N ALA A 86 -8.44 -5.53 2.57
CA ALA A 86 -7.89 -4.52 3.45
C ALA A 86 -7.39 -3.32 2.65
N LEU A 87 -6.72 -3.57 1.51
CA LEU A 87 -6.26 -2.48 0.67
C LEU A 87 -7.42 -1.72 0.04
N LEU A 88 -8.44 -2.44 -0.42
CA LEU A 88 -9.60 -1.80 -1.02
C LEU A 88 -10.37 -0.98 -0.01
N HIS A 89 -10.45 -1.47 1.21
CA HIS A 89 -11.17 -0.77 2.26
C HIS A 89 -10.50 0.57 2.55
N ASP A 90 -9.19 0.59 2.55
CA ASP A 90 -8.43 1.79 2.80
C ASP A 90 -8.69 2.83 1.71
N ILE A 91 -8.76 2.38 0.46
CA ILE A 91 -9.03 3.26 -0.66
C ILE A 91 -10.43 3.88 -0.53
N ILE A 92 -11.40 3.06 -0.18
CA ILE A 92 -12.77 3.52 -0.04
C ILE A 92 -12.89 4.55 1.06
N GLU A 93 -12.22 4.31 2.18
CA GLU A 93 -12.27 5.25 3.28
C GLU A 93 -11.64 6.57 2.92
N ASP A 94 -10.52 6.54 2.23
CA ASP A 94 -9.85 7.74 1.84
C ASP A 94 -10.69 8.55 0.85
N THR A 95 -11.36 7.89 -0.08
CA THR A 95 -12.17 8.61 -1.04
C THR A 95 -13.42 9.18 -0.39
N LYS A 96 -13.92 8.55 0.65
CA LYS A 96 -15.10 9.07 1.31
C LYS A 96 -14.76 10.32 2.08
N ILE A 97 -13.59 10.42 2.60
CA ILE A 97 -13.17 11.57 3.35
C ILE A 97 -13.13 12.82 2.48
N THR A 98 -12.94 12.66 1.22
CA THR A 98 -12.82 13.81 0.35
C THR A 98 -14.16 14.48 0.07
N HIS A 99 -15.24 13.93 0.51
CA HIS A 99 -16.50 14.58 0.34
C HIS A 99 -16.64 15.74 1.30
#